data_2ae9522c4c9336d2becdd186609f8c11
#
_entry.id   2ae9522c4c9336d2becdd186609f8c11
#
_cell.length_a   1.000
_cell.length_b   1.000
_cell.length_c   1.000
_cell.angle_alpha   90.00
_cell.angle_beta   90.00
_cell.angle_gamma   90.00
#
_symmetry.space_group_name_H-M   'P 1'
#
loop_
_entity.id
_entity.type
_entity.pdbx_description
1 polymer ?
#
loop_
_entity_poly.entity_id
_entity_poly.type
_entity_poly.pdbx_seq_one_letter_code
_entity_poly.pdbx_strand_id
1 'polypeptide(L)' 'MTRQETINAILKLLEKADFRQLRLVWEYASHLIG' A
#
# COMPACT_ATOMS: atom_id res chain seq x y z
N MET A 1 4.68 14.14 -8.17
CA MET A 1 3.65 13.79 -7.16
C MET A 1 4.06 14.28 -5.80
N THR A 2 3.12 14.83 -5.06
CA THR A 2 3.35 15.15 -3.66
C THR A 2 3.27 13.86 -2.82
N ARG A 3 3.76 13.95 -1.59
CA ARG A 3 3.66 12.82 -0.67
C ARG A 3 2.21 12.38 -0.47
N GLN A 4 1.31 13.33 -0.29
CA GLN A 4 -0.11 13.04 -0.07
C GLN A 4 -0.76 12.41 -1.30
N GLU A 5 -0.42 12.88 -2.49
CA GLU A 5 -0.92 12.27 -3.72
C GLU A 5 -0.47 10.82 -3.87
N THR A 6 0.77 10.55 -3.50
CA THR A 6 1.31 9.18 -3.54
C THR A 6 0.57 8.28 -2.55
N ILE A 7 0.33 8.76 -1.33
CA ILE A 7 -0.43 8.00 -0.33
C ILE A 7 -1.83 7.69 -0.86
N ASN A 8 -2.50 8.68 -1.44
CA ASN A 8 -3.84 8.49 -1.98
C ASN A 8 -3.86 7.46 -3.12
N ALA A 9 -2.85 7.50 -3.97
CA ALA A 9 -2.72 6.54 -5.07
C ALA A 9 -2.53 5.11 -4.54
N ILE A 10 -1.71 4.94 -3.50
CA ILE A 10 -1.49 3.64 -2.87
C ILE A 10 -2.79 3.12 -2.25
N LEU A 11 -3.54 3.97 -1.56
CA LEU A 11 -4.81 3.58 -0.96
C LEU A 11 -5.81 3.10 -2.02
N LYS A 12 -5.90 3.80 -3.14
CA LYS A 12 -6.77 3.37 -4.24
C LYS A 12 -6.36 2.02 -4.80
N LEU A 13 -5.08 1.80 -4.91
CA LEU A 13 -4.56 0.52 -5.38
C LEU A 13 -4.92 -0.59 -4.40
N LEU A 14 -4.78 -0.34 -3.11
CA LEU A 14 -5.09 -1.33 -2.06
C LEU A 14 -6.57 -1.67 -2.02
N GLU A 15 -7.46 -0.75 -2.36
CA GLU A 15 -8.89 -1.02 -2.40
C GLU A 15 -9.25 -2.10 -3.43
N LYS A 16 -8.42 -2.27 -4.45
CA LYS A 16 -8.63 -3.28 -5.49
C LYS A 16 -8.03 -4.64 -5.12
N ALA A 17 -7.21 -4.68 -4.09
CA ALA A 17 -6.52 -5.89 -3.69
C ALA A 17 -7.42 -6.76 -2.81
N ASP A 18 -7.29 -8.10 -2.95
CA ASP A 18 -7.96 -9.00 -2.03
C ASP A 18 -7.17 -9.07 -0.71
N PHE A 19 -7.71 -9.79 0.26
CA PHE A 19 -7.11 -9.88 1.58
C PHE A 19 -5.68 -10.46 1.54
N ARG A 20 -5.47 -11.47 0.72
CA ARG A 20 -4.16 -12.10 0.59
C ARG A 20 -3.13 -11.13 0.04
N GLN A 21 -3.51 -10.37 -0.99
CA GLN A 21 -2.65 -9.36 -1.58
C GLN A 21 -2.36 -8.23 -0.61
N LEU A 22 -3.36 -7.80 0.15
CA LEU A 22 -3.19 -6.77 1.18
C LEU A 22 -2.17 -7.20 2.23
N ARG A 23 -2.21 -8.46 2.63
CA ARG A 23 -1.26 -9.00 3.59
C ARG A 23 0.16 -8.95 3.06
N LEU A 24 0.35 -9.32 1.79
CA LEU A 24 1.67 -9.25 1.16
C LEU A 24 2.19 -7.83 1.09
N VAL A 25 1.33 -6.89 0.73
CA VAL A 25 1.69 -5.47 0.70
C VAL A 25 2.09 -5.00 2.09
N TRP A 26 1.35 -5.39 3.12
CA TRP A 26 1.67 -5.04 4.50
C TRP A 26 3.05 -5.57 4.90
N GLU A 27 3.37 -6.81 4.57
CA GLU A 27 4.67 -7.39 4.88
C GLU A 27 5.81 -6.63 4.21
N TYR A 28 5.69 -6.35 2.92
CA TYR A 28 6.71 -5.59 2.20
C TYR A 28 6.86 -4.18 2.75
N ALA A 29 5.76 -3.51 2.99
CA ALA A 29 5.78 -2.15 3.53
C ALA A 29 6.42 -2.12 4.92
N SER A 30 6.12 -3.11 5.75
CA SER A 30 6.69 -3.20 7.10
C SER A 30 8.20 -3.38 7.06
N HIS A 31 8.70 -4.18 6.12
CA HIS A 31 10.15 -4.36 5.96
C HIS A 31 10.81 -3.13 5.37
N LEU A 32 10.12 -2.43 4.49
CA LEU A 32 10.68 -1.26 3.83
C LEU A 32 10.76 -0.05 4.76
N ILE A 33 9.71 0.15 5.55
CA ILE A 33 9.56 1.35 6.38
C ILE A 33 9.98 1.09 7.84
N GLY A 34 9.64 -0.06 8.34
CA GLY A 34 9.89 -0.41 9.74
C GLY A 34 11.34 -0.79 10.06
#